data_e3815407352c012ca59f888250dbc8f9
#
_entry.id   e3815407352c012ca59f888250dbc8f9
#
_cell.length_a   1.000
_cell.length_b   1.000
_cell.length_c   1.000
_cell.angle_alpha   90.00
_cell.angle_beta   90.00
_cell.angle_gamma   90.00
#
_symmetry.space_group_name_H-M   'P 1'
#
loop_
_entity.id
_entity.type
_entity.pdbx_description
1 polymer ?
#
loop_
_entity_poly.entity_id
_entity_poly.type
_entity_poly.pdbx_seq_one_letter_code
_entity_poly.pdbx_strand_id
1 'polypeptide(L)'
;MTDYSKTEDESNFSLDLPQRTLPQTSDWEEEYAYSLGIQAYIYGFPWIYNAQLRWLWASLGGKKLSEEKGLPDLYAPINSFHLVSKLASPASQTGGCPNCDTLYSTAWLDVAQDPIVISVPVVADRFYCIEMVCMDADNFAYVGTRSTGVQAGNFLIAGSGWNGQVPEGVLDVLPRSRTAGILLMGRTGVNNTTQEDLDKACAIQEQYLLTPLSDWPNTPSPQPTQVMAPYGVDYNNTAGAWKTMNKAMTENPPGLPPGINQEQMLKLFATIGIGPNQSLDDQSNATRAGLQRAAKDGLSMLQKMTKGRGKTVNGWTYPPTDIGRAGQHSDFITRAALQSLAGICANDPAEAVYINVFTDNENITLTGQSSYTLTFKVGEFPPFDTTKHGFWSVTMYNSTYNLIPGSSSYSINSYYPEYQGRDSLGGMTILIQSEQPEELPEGSYWLQSPSGTDDDTFFLFLRVYIPEPSISVTQSWEPPKIVRNDTAQ
;
A
#
# COMPACT_ATOMS: atom_id res chain seq x y z
N MET A 1 -33.14 -27.44 61.36
CA MET A 1 -32.65 -26.16 61.92
C MET A 1 -31.14 -26.25 62.03
N THR A 2 -30.46 -25.84 61.01
CA THR A 2 -29.00 -25.74 60.99
C THR A 2 -28.67 -24.28 60.74
N ASP A 3 -28.03 -23.73 61.74
CA ASP A 3 -27.64 -22.36 61.93
C ASP A 3 -26.58 -21.94 60.90
N TYR A 4 -26.88 -20.97 60.05
CA TYR A 4 -25.93 -20.30 59.15
C TYR A 4 -25.57 -18.98 59.80
N SER A 5 -24.66 -18.96 60.74
CA SER A 5 -24.05 -17.77 61.26
C SER A 5 -22.64 -17.58 60.68
N LYS A 6 -22.56 -16.60 59.83
CA LYS A 6 -21.47 -15.63 59.65
C LYS A 6 -20.03 -16.09 59.60
N THR A 7 -19.46 -15.88 58.42
CA THR A 7 -18.13 -15.28 58.34
C THR A 7 -18.17 -14.17 57.29
N GLU A 8 -18.41 -12.96 57.78
CA GLU A 8 -18.10 -11.74 57.05
C GLU A 8 -16.56 -11.60 57.07
N ASP A 9 -15.92 -11.95 55.96
CA ASP A 9 -14.57 -11.47 55.68
C ASP A 9 -14.72 -10.14 54.97
N GLU A 10 -14.89 -9.08 55.73
CA GLU A 10 -14.69 -7.71 55.28
C GLU A 10 -13.20 -7.55 55.02
N SER A 11 -12.71 -7.99 53.82
CA SER A 11 -11.44 -7.51 53.31
C SER A 11 -11.55 -6.00 53.17
N ASN A 12 -10.89 -5.29 54.12
CA ASN A 12 -10.65 -3.87 54.02
C ASN A 12 -9.95 -3.58 52.71
N PHE A 13 -10.71 -3.29 51.67
CA PHE A 13 -10.20 -2.70 50.45
C PHE A 13 -9.91 -1.25 50.80
N SER A 14 -8.72 -1.02 51.42
CA SER A 14 -8.16 0.32 51.55
C SER A 14 -7.83 0.78 50.15
N LEU A 15 -8.69 1.59 49.55
CA LEU A 15 -8.34 2.42 48.41
C LEU A 15 -7.33 3.47 48.93
N ASP A 16 -6.04 3.10 49.02
CA ASP A 16 -4.96 4.04 48.99
C ASP A 16 -4.96 4.73 47.61
N LEU A 17 -5.87 5.68 47.46
CA LEU A 17 -5.74 6.63 46.36
C LEU A 17 -4.39 7.29 46.47
N PRO A 18 -3.50 7.15 45.47
CA PRO A 18 -2.24 7.86 45.50
C PRO A 18 -2.54 9.33 45.76
N GLN A 19 -1.87 9.91 46.73
CA GLN A 19 -1.98 11.34 47.01
C GLN A 19 -1.79 12.05 45.68
N ARG A 20 -2.81 12.79 45.23
CA ARG A 20 -2.75 13.60 44.03
C ARG A 20 -1.67 14.67 44.23
N THR A 21 -0.43 14.33 43.95
CA THR A 21 0.57 15.35 43.66
C THR A 21 0.18 15.91 42.29
N LEU A 22 -0.53 17.03 42.32
CA LEU A 22 -0.69 17.83 41.11
C LEU A 22 0.70 18.11 40.57
N PRO A 23 1.03 17.77 39.35
CA PRO A 23 2.31 18.12 38.74
C PRO A 23 2.48 19.63 38.87
N GLN A 24 3.61 20.09 39.43
CA GLN A 24 3.82 21.50 39.71
C GLN A 24 4.00 22.38 38.47
N THR A 25 4.01 21.80 37.25
CA THR A 25 4.34 22.51 36.01
C THR A 25 3.66 21.92 34.75
N SER A 26 2.78 20.95 34.81
CA SER A 26 2.16 20.46 33.58
C SER A 26 0.98 21.37 33.24
N ASP A 27 1.15 22.04 32.14
CA ASP A 27 -0.01 22.55 31.38
C ASP A 27 -0.84 21.34 30.97
N TRP A 28 -1.92 21.09 31.70
CA TRP A 28 -2.79 19.93 31.43
C TRP A 28 -3.32 19.96 29.98
N GLU A 29 -3.44 21.14 29.38
CA GLU A 29 -3.86 21.31 27.99
C GLU A 29 -2.81 20.75 27.04
N GLU A 30 -1.52 20.97 27.30
CA GLU A 30 -0.43 20.41 26.48
C GLU A 30 -0.45 18.89 26.54
N GLU A 31 -0.52 18.30 27.73
CA GLU A 31 -0.52 16.84 27.89
C GLU A 31 -1.80 16.19 27.32
N TYR A 32 -2.96 16.84 27.48
CA TYR A 32 -4.18 16.39 26.87
C TYR A 32 -4.10 16.42 25.33
N ALA A 33 -3.64 17.55 24.77
CA ALA A 33 -3.44 17.68 23.32
C ALA A 33 -2.41 16.71 22.76
N TYR A 34 -1.34 16.43 23.52
CA TYR A 34 -0.34 15.43 23.14
C TYR A 34 -0.93 14.03 23.09
N SER A 35 -1.59 13.58 24.16
CA SER A 35 -2.12 12.22 24.22
C SER A 35 -3.20 11.94 23.17
N LEU A 36 -4.12 12.89 22.98
CA LEU A 36 -5.18 12.81 21.99
C LEU A 36 -4.63 13.03 20.56
N GLY A 37 -3.62 13.91 20.43
CA GLY A 37 -2.93 14.21 19.19
C GLY A 37 -2.23 12.99 18.57
N ILE A 38 -1.65 12.09 19.36
CA ILE A 38 -1.10 10.82 18.85
C ILE A 38 -2.18 10.02 18.11
N GLN A 39 -3.37 9.88 18.71
CA GLN A 39 -4.50 9.14 18.10
C GLN A 39 -5.00 9.86 16.83
N ALA A 40 -5.13 11.18 16.89
CA ALA A 40 -5.54 11.99 15.75
C ALA A 40 -4.52 11.92 14.60
N TYR A 41 -3.22 11.87 14.90
CA TYR A 41 -2.16 11.75 13.92
C TYR A 41 -2.20 10.39 13.19
N ILE A 42 -2.30 9.30 13.95
CA ILE A 42 -2.41 7.94 13.39
C ILE A 42 -3.66 7.84 12.51
N TYR A 43 -4.80 8.33 13.00
CA TYR A 43 -6.05 8.32 12.25
C TYR A 43 -5.98 9.14 10.96
N GLY A 44 -5.43 10.35 11.04
CA GLY A 44 -5.45 11.33 9.95
C GLY A 44 -4.24 11.28 9.02
N PHE A 45 -3.21 10.48 9.32
CA PHE A 45 -1.98 10.40 8.53
C PHE A 45 -2.22 10.12 7.04
N PRO A 46 -3.16 9.22 6.64
CA PRO A 46 -3.45 8.99 5.23
C PRO A 46 -3.85 10.25 4.46
N TRP A 47 -4.60 11.16 5.08
CA TRP A 47 -4.97 12.43 4.42
C TRP A 47 -3.77 13.33 4.17
N ILE A 48 -2.80 13.36 5.12
CA ILE A 48 -1.54 14.11 4.92
C ILE A 48 -0.78 13.50 3.74
N TYR A 49 -0.61 12.19 3.77
CA TYR A 49 0.18 11.44 2.80
C TYR A 49 -0.41 11.54 1.39
N ASN A 50 -1.71 11.25 1.24
CA ASN A 50 -2.39 11.28 -0.05
C ASN A 50 -2.57 12.70 -0.61
N ALA A 51 -2.75 13.72 0.25
CA ALA A 51 -2.77 15.12 -0.20
C ALA A 51 -1.41 15.52 -0.81
N GLN A 52 -0.30 15.09 -0.20
CA GLN A 52 1.04 15.33 -0.73
C GLN A 52 1.26 14.60 -2.06
N LEU A 53 0.89 13.31 -2.15
CA LEU A 53 0.99 12.55 -3.40
C LEU A 53 0.13 13.16 -4.52
N ARG A 54 -1.11 13.55 -4.20
CA ARG A 54 -2.01 14.19 -5.16
C ARG A 54 -1.41 15.48 -5.71
N TRP A 55 -0.86 16.31 -4.84
CA TRP A 55 -0.18 17.54 -5.28
C TRP A 55 1.05 17.21 -6.14
N LEU A 56 1.87 16.24 -5.73
CA LEU A 56 3.09 15.85 -6.44
C LEU A 56 2.81 15.31 -7.85
N TRP A 57 1.74 14.51 -8.00
CA TRP A 57 1.44 13.81 -9.25
C TRP A 57 0.40 14.50 -10.12
N ALA A 58 -0.35 15.45 -9.61
CA ALA A 58 -1.43 16.09 -10.36
C ALA A 58 -1.31 17.61 -10.47
N SER A 59 -0.24 18.24 -9.96
CA SER A 59 0.00 19.67 -10.11
C SER A 59 1.29 19.98 -10.88
N LEU A 60 1.30 21.13 -11.58
CA LEU A 60 2.52 21.61 -12.24
C LEU A 60 3.65 21.91 -11.24
N GLY A 61 3.30 22.40 -10.05
CA GLY A 61 4.28 22.61 -8.98
C GLY A 61 4.93 21.33 -8.50
N GLY A 62 4.13 20.25 -8.37
CA GLY A 62 4.61 18.92 -8.03
C GLY A 62 5.49 18.33 -9.12
N LYS A 63 5.08 18.44 -10.39
CA LYS A 63 5.89 18.04 -11.54
C LYS A 63 7.27 18.71 -11.52
N LYS A 64 7.29 20.03 -11.38
CA LYS A 64 8.54 20.79 -11.30
C LYS A 64 9.43 20.35 -10.13
N LEU A 65 8.84 20.10 -8.96
CA LEU A 65 9.59 19.60 -7.81
C LEU A 65 10.17 18.20 -8.05
N SER A 66 9.42 17.31 -8.74
CA SER A 66 9.92 15.97 -9.10
C SER A 66 11.10 16.07 -10.06
N GLU A 67 11.03 16.93 -11.08
CA GLU A 67 12.14 17.21 -12.00
C GLU A 67 13.38 17.74 -11.27
N GLU A 68 13.21 18.72 -10.35
CA GLU A 68 14.29 19.32 -9.58
C GLU A 68 14.97 18.31 -8.62
N LYS A 69 14.23 17.34 -8.11
CA LYS A 69 14.73 16.33 -7.17
C LYS A 69 15.12 15.01 -7.84
N GLY A 70 14.97 14.88 -9.15
CA GLY A 70 15.24 13.65 -9.89
C GLY A 70 14.30 12.50 -9.49
N LEU A 71 13.08 12.81 -9.05
CA LEU A 71 12.04 11.82 -8.77
C LEU A 71 11.37 11.35 -10.07
N PRO A 72 10.76 10.16 -10.09
CA PRO A 72 10.01 9.71 -11.26
C PRO A 72 8.92 10.72 -11.64
N ASP A 73 8.81 11.01 -12.94
CA ASP A 73 7.70 11.80 -13.48
C ASP A 73 6.45 10.91 -13.53
N LEU A 74 5.52 11.14 -12.61
CA LEU A 74 4.21 10.49 -12.54
C LEU A 74 3.08 11.50 -12.76
N TYR A 75 3.39 12.66 -13.33
CA TYR A 75 2.44 13.73 -13.51
C TYR A 75 1.38 13.43 -14.57
N ALA A 76 0.12 13.59 -14.19
CA ALA A 76 -1.01 13.77 -15.11
C ALA A 76 -2.01 14.78 -14.52
N PRO A 77 -2.77 15.50 -15.34
CA PRO A 77 -3.89 16.31 -14.83
C PRO A 77 -4.91 15.44 -14.06
N ILE A 78 -5.67 16.05 -13.16
CA ILE A 78 -6.79 15.36 -12.49
C ILE A 78 -7.72 14.76 -13.55
N ASN A 79 -8.26 13.58 -13.28
CA ASN A 79 -9.11 12.79 -14.19
C ASN A 79 -8.39 12.34 -15.48
N SER A 80 -7.08 12.20 -15.44
CA SER A 80 -6.28 11.69 -16.57
C SER A 80 -5.27 10.66 -16.08
N PHE A 81 -5.00 9.64 -16.91
CA PHE A 81 -3.97 8.66 -16.61
C PHE A 81 -2.56 9.19 -16.94
N HIS A 82 -1.63 8.89 -16.07
CA HIS A 82 -0.21 8.75 -16.38
C HIS A 82 0.08 7.28 -16.66
N LEU A 83 0.68 6.97 -17.82
CA LEU A 83 0.99 5.61 -18.25
C LEU A 83 2.51 5.39 -18.21
N VAL A 84 2.95 4.44 -17.42
CA VAL A 84 4.37 4.05 -17.34
C VAL A 84 4.63 2.98 -18.39
N SER A 85 5.49 3.27 -19.37
CA SER A 85 5.79 2.40 -20.51
C SER A 85 6.99 1.48 -20.33
N LYS A 86 7.59 1.45 -19.14
CA LYS A 86 8.76 0.63 -18.82
C LYS A 86 8.61 -0.05 -17.48
N LEU A 87 9.07 -1.28 -17.37
CA LEU A 87 9.17 -1.94 -16.07
C LEU A 87 10.14 -1.19 -15.15
N ALA A 88 9.88 -1.28 -13.84
CA ALA A 88 10.76 -0.68 -12.85
C ALA A 88 12.18 -1.26 -12.95
N SER A 89 13.15 -0.40 -12.74
CA SER A 89 14.58 -0.72 -12.74
C SER A 89 15.26 0.02 -11.58
N PRO A 90 16.54 -0.21 -11.30
CA PRO A 90 17.27 0.56 -10.29
C PRO A 90 17.25 2.07 -10.52
N ALA A 91 17.08 2.52 -11.77
CA ALA A 91 16.93 3.95 -12.09
C ALA A 91 15.58 4.51 -11.63
N SER A 92 14.60 3.68 -11.35
CA SER A 92 13.27 4.11 -10.89
C SER A 92 13.24 4.62 -9.44
N GLN A 93 14.28 4.48 -8.69
CA GLN A 93 14.59 4.96 -7.31
C GLN A 93 13.41 5.53 -6.48
N THR A 94 12.32 4.80 -6.40
CA THR A 94 11.11 5.26 -5.71
C THR A 94 11.10 4.89 -4.23
N GLY A 95 12.00 4.00 -3.79
CA GLY A 95 12.10 3.59 -2.38
C GLY A 95 10.82 2.92 -1.84
N GLY A 96 10.13 2.12 -2.62
CA GLY A 96 8.88 1.47 -2.20
C GLY A 96 8.73 0.05 -2.74
N CYS A 97 9.83 -0.65 -2.94
CA CYS A 97 9.82 -1.99 -3.53
C CYS A 97 9.07 -2.03 -4.88
N PRO A 98 9.50 -1.23 -5.88
CA PRO A 98 8.79 -1.12 -7.15
C PRO A 98 8.62 -2.50 -7.80
N ASN A 99 7.42 -2.76 -8.31
CA ASN A 99 7.11 -4.00 -9.00
C ASN A 99 7.72 -3.98 -10.40
N CYS A 100 8.47 -5.01 -10.74
CA CYS A 100 9.08 -5.18 -12.06
C CYS A 100 8.37 -6.22 -12.95
N ASP A 101 7.18 -6.70 -12.56
CA ASP A 101 6.38 -7.67 -13.32
C ASP A 101 5.19 -7.03 -14.05
N THR A 102 4.84 -5.78 -13.72
CA THR A 102 3.69 -5.07 -14.29
C THR A 102 4.02 -3.63 -14.65
N LEU A 103 3.36 -3.09 -15.67
CA LEU A 103 3.35 -1.67 -15.96
C LEU A 103 2.32 -0.94 -15.10
N TYR A 104 2.65 0.26 -14.65
CA TYR A 104 1.75 1.09 -13.86
C TYR A 104 0.95 2.07 -14.71
N SER A 105 -0.32 2.27 -14.35
CA SER A 105 -1.18 3.35 -14.83
C SER A 105 -1.75 4.07 -13.63
N THR A 106 -1.41 5.36 -13.44
CA THR A 106 -1.83 6.12 -12.25
C THR A 106 -2.72 7.29 -12.64
N ALA A 107 -3.72 7.58 -11.82
CA ALA A 107 -4.55 8.78 -11.99
C ALA A 107 -5.07 9.27 -10.64
N TRP A 108 -5.13 10.58 -10.47
CA TRP A 108 -5.92 11.19 -9.41
C TRP A 108 -7.25 11.66 -9.97
N LEU A 109 -8.36 11.23 -9.37
CA LEU A 109 -9.70 11.68 -9.74
C LEU A 109 -10.24 12.69 -8.74
N ASP A 110 -11.19 13.51 -9.23
CA ASP A 110 -12.08 14.31 -8.41
C ASP A 110 -13.51 14.07 -8.89
N VAL A 111 -14.30 13.40 -8.05
CA VAL A 111 -15.72 13.06 -8.33
C VAL A 111 -16.69 13.90 -7.51
N ALA A 112 -16.24 15.05 -6.98
CA ALA A 112 -17.08 15.93 -6.15
C ALA A 112 -18.28 16.49 -6.91
N GLN A 113 -18.09 16.84 -8.18
CA GLN A 113 -19.11 17.46 -9.01
C GLN A 113 -19.66 16.52 -10.08
N ASP A 114 -18.79 15.72 -10.70
CA ASP A 114 -19.13 14.86 -11.82
C ASP A 114 -18.48 13.49 -11.66
N PRO A 115 -19.24 12.40 -11.70
CA PRO A 115 -18.68 11.06 -11.73
C PRO A 115 -17.79 10.83 -12.95
N ILE A 116 -16.96 9.80 -12.90
CA ILE A 116 -16.07 9.41 -13.98
C ILE A 116 -16.48 8.03 -14.50
N VAL A 117 -16.54 7.89 -15.80
CA VAL A 117 -16.64 6.58 -16.47
C VAL A 117 -15.23 6.12 -16.79
N ILE A 118 -14.82 4.99 -16.21
CA ILE A 118 -13.59 4.30 -16.62
C ILE A 118 -13.92 3.28 -17.68
N SER A 119 -13.26 3.38 -18.84
CA SER A 119 -13.37 2.42 -19.94
C SER A 119 -12.11 1.58 -20.01
N VAL A 120 -12.27 0.26 -20.14
CA VAL A 120 -11.18 -0.70 -20.31
C VAL A 120 -11.41 -1.57 -21.54
N PRO A 121 -10.36 -1.97 -22.28
CA PRO A 121 -10.47 -2.88 -23.42
C PRO A 121 -10.65 -4.34 -22.98
N VAL A 122 -10.75 -5.26 -23.95
CA VAL A 122 -10.58 -6.70 -23.71
C VAL A 122 -9.12 -6.97 -23.32
N VAL A 123 -8.92 -7.66 -22.18
CA VAL A 123 -7.60 -8.10 -21.71
C VAL A 123 -7.67 -9.59 -21.40
N ALA A 124 -7.50 -10.42 -22.44
CA ALA A 124 -7.77 -11.86 -22.36
C ALA A 124 -6.53 -12.73 -22.13
N ASP A 125 -5.31 -12.15 -22.19
CA ASP A 125 -4.04 -12.92 -22.22
C ASP A 125 -3.13 -12.62 -21.03
N ARG A 126 -3.48 -11.70 -20.13
CA ARG A 126 -2.63 -11.27 -19.02
C ARG A 126 -3.42 -10.77 -17.83
N PHE A 127 -2.75 -10.74 -16.68
CA PHE A 127 -3.26 -10.08 -15.48
C PHE A 127 -3.37 -8.58 -15.71
N TYR A 128 -4.48 -7.99 -15.28
CA TYR A 128 -4.57 -6.55 -15.03
C TYR A 128 -5.51 -6.26 -13.85
N CYS A 129 -5.23 -5.19 -13.15
CA CYS A 129 -6.14 -4.60 -12.19
C CYS A 129 -5.97 -3.09 -12.15
N ILE A 130 -7.06 -2.37 -11.90
CA ILE A 130 -7.07 -0.95 -11.58
C ILE A 130 -7.70 -0.83 -10.19
N GLU A 131 -6.86 -0.63 -9.20
CA GLU A 131 -7.18 -0.44 -7.80
C GLU A 131 -7.67 0.98 -7.58
N MET A 132 -8.72 1.15 -6.77
CA MET A 132 -9.36 2.43 -6.47
C MET A 132 -9.29 2.70 -4.97
N VAL A 133 -8.61 3.78 -4.61
CA VAL A 133 -8.24 4.11 -3.23
C VAL A 133 -8.84 5.46 -2.83
N CYS A 134 -9.54 5.50 -1.69
CA CYS A 134 -10.03 6.74 -1.10
C CYS A 134 -8.88 7.60 -0.53
N MET A 135 -9.14 8.88 -0.26
CA MET A 135 -8.16 9.77 0.40
C MET A 135 -7.73 9.30 1.79
N ASP A 136 -8.50 8.44 2.43
CA ASP A 136 -8.16 7.80 3.70
C ASP A 136 -7.28 6.53 3.55
N ALA A 137 -6.81 6.24 2.35
CA ALA A 137 -5.97 5.10 1.97
C ALA A 137 -6.65 3.72 2.04
N ASP A 138 -7.95 3.63 2.26
CA ASP A 138 -8.67 2.37 2.11
C ASP A 138 -9.12 2.16 0.66
N ASN A 139 -8.94 0.94 0.16
CA ASN A 139 -9.47 0.51 -1.12
C ASN A 139 -10.99 0.38 -1.06
N PHE A 140 -11.66 0.72 -2.14
CA PHE A 140 -13.12 0.57 -2.21
C PHE A 140 -13.59 -0.23 -3.43
N ALA A 141 -12.85 -0.22 -4.54
CA ALA A 141 -13.23 -0.91 -5.77
C ALA A 141 -12.01 -1.36 -6.59
N TYR A 142 -12.27 -2.28 -7.50
CA TYR A 142 -11.31 -2.76 -8.49
C TYR A 142 -12.00 -2.96 -9.84
N VAL A 143 -11.28 -2.66 -10.92
CA VAL A 143 -11.59 -3.11 -12.28
C VAL A 143 -10.43 -3.98 -12.74
N GLY A 144 -10.69 -5.22 -13.18
CA GLY A 144 -9.60 -6.12 -13.58
C GLY A 144 -10.01 -7.58 -13.66
N THR A 145 -9.05 -8.44 -13.97
CA THR A 145 -9.28 -9.87 -14.26
C THR A 145 -10.02 -10.60 -13.14
N ARG A 146 -9.77 -10.24 -11.88
CA ARG A 146 -10.46 -10.82 -10.73
C ARG A 146 -11.87 -10.26 -10.55
N SER A 147 -12.03 -8.93 -10.64
CA SER A 147 -13.22 -8.23 -10.15
C SER A 147 -14.29 -8.04 -11.19
N THR A 148 -13.92 -7.65 -12.41
CA THR A 148 -14.86 -7.37 -13.52
C THR A 148 -14.66 -8.28 -14.74
N GLY A 149 -13.62 -9.12 -14.70
CA GLY A 149 -13.30 -10.05 -15.78
C GLY A 149 -12.41 -9.42 -16.86
N VAL A 150 -12.32 -10.11 -17.98
CA VAL A 150 -11.41 -9.81 -19.09
C VAL A 150 -12.07 -9.07 -20.26
N GLN A 151 -13.38 -8.88 -20.21
CA GLN A 151 -14.12 -8.22 -21.30
C GLN A 151 -14.00 -6.71 -21.23
N ALA A 152 -14.12 -6.05 -22.36
CA ALA A 152 -14.24 -4.60 -22.42
C ALA A 152 -15.46 -4.13 -21.60
N GLY A 153 -15.32 -2.99 -20.93
CA GLY A 153 -16.43 -2.44 -20.15
C GLY A 153 -16.22 -0.96 -19.80
N ASN A 154 -17.34 -0.32 -19.49
CA ASN A 154 -17.38 1.07 -19.04
C ASN A 154 -18.01 1.08 -17.65
N PHE A 155 -17.28 1.47 -16.64
CA PHE A 155 -17.70 1.37 -15.25
C PHE A 155 -17.82 2.76 -14.61
N LEU A 156 -18.89 2.98 -13.85
CA LEU A 156 -19.13 4.25 -13.17
C LEU A 156 -18.32 4.33 -11.87
N ILE A 157 -17.51 5.37 -11.73
CA ILE A 157 -16.84 5.77 -10.49
C ILE A 157 -17.54 7.02 -9.95
N ALA A 158 -18.21 6.91 -8.81
CA ALA A 158 -18.96 8.00 -8.21
C ALA A 158 -18.76 8.08 -6.68
N GLY A 159 -18.93 9.27 -6.12
CA GLY A 159 -18.95 9.49 -4.68
C GLY A 159 -20.23 8.97 -4.01
N SER A 160 -20.20 8.77 -2.70
CA SER A 160 -21.30 8.22 -1.91
C SER A 160 -22.59 9.04 -1.94
N GLY A 161 -22.49 10.34 -2.22
CA GLY A 161 -23.65 11.24 -2.33
C GLY A 161 -24.30 11.30 -3.72
N TRP A 162 -23.69 10.65 -4.72
CA TRP A 162 -24.23 10.70 -6.08
C TRP A 162 -25.44 9.77 -6.26
N ASN A 163 -26.55 10.30 -6.79
CA ASN A 163 -27.82 9.62 -7.01
C ASN A 163 -28.40 9.90 -8.41
N GLY A 164 -27.56 10.32 -9.37
CA GLY A 164 -27.97 10.59 -10.74
C GLY A 164 -28.33 9.34 -11.52
N GLN A 165 -28.78 9.53 -12.75
CA GLN A 165 -29.09 8.43 -13.68
C GLN A 165 -27.82 7.91 -14.36
N VAL A 166 -27.69 6.60 -14.43
CA VAL A 166 -26.60 5.94 -15.16
C VAL A 166 -27.00 5.86 -16.63
N PRO A 167 -26.18 6.40 -17.57
CA PRO A 167 -26.50 6.37 -18.98
C PRO A 167 -26.34 4.95 -19.57
N GLU A 168 -26.94 4.75 -20.75
CA GLU A 168 -26.79 3.51 -21.50
C GLU A 168 -25.32 3.22 -21.81
N GLY A 169 -24.92 1.95 -21.72
CA GLY A 169 -23.56 1.49 -21.98
C GLY A 169 -22.58 1.65 -20.81
N VAL A 170 -23.03 2.20 -19.68
CA VAL A 170 -22.26 2.30 -18.44
C VAL A 170 -22.77 1.31 -17.41
N LEU A 171 -21.85 0.60 -16.75
CA LEU A 171 -22.12 -0.37 -15.69
C LEU A 171 -21.98 0.29 -14.33
N ASP A 172 -23.04 0.29 -13.53
CA ASP A 172 -23.05 0.77 -12.15
C ASP A 172 -22.89 -0.39 -11.17
N VAL A 173 -21.74 -1.04 -11.21
CA VAL A 173 -21.44 -2.23 -10.39
C VAL A 173 -20.36 -1.98 -9.35
N LEU A 174 -19.68 -0.82 -9.40
CA LEU A 174 -18.62 -0.48 -8.44
C LEU A 174 -19.22 0.14 -7.18
N PRO A 175 -18.68 -0.19 -5.99
CA PRO A 175 -19.00 0.53 -4.76
C PRO A 175 -18.72 2.03 -4.91
N ARG A 176 -19.45 2.85 -4.16
CA ARG A 176 -19.24 4.30 -4.14
C ARG A 176 -18.01 4.67 -3.32
N SER A 177 -17.27 5.65 -3.80
CA SER A 177 -16.16 6.21 -3.03
C SER A 177 -16.67 6.99 -1.82
N ARG A 178 -15.99 6.85 -0.69
CA ARG A 178 -16.27 7.64 0.52
C ARG A 178 -15.74 9.07 0.43
N THR A 179 -14.74 9.32 -0.42
CA THR A 179 -14.11 10.64 -0.61
C THR A 179 -14.23 11.09 -2.06
N ALA A 180 -14.21 12.42 -2.29
CA ALA A 180 -14.26 12.98 -3.62
C ALA A 180 -12.95 12.75 -4.39
N GLY A 181 -11.81 12.87 -3.70
CA GLY A 181 -10.50 12.53 -4.23
C GLY A 181 -10.30 11.01 -4.22
N ILE A 182 -9.86 10.45 -5.35
CA ILE A 182 -9.64 9.03 -5.54
C ILE A 182 -8.29 8.84 -6.24
N LEU A 183 -7.47 7.92 -5.74
CA LEU A 183 -6.28 7.45 -6.46
C LEU A 183 -6.61 6.16 -7.20
N LEU A 184 -6.29 6.13 -8.50
CA LEU A 184 -6.27 4.91 -9.30
C LEU A 184 -4.83 4.40 -9.41
N MET A 185 -4.65 3.11 -9.16
CA MET A 185 -3.38 2.42 -9.34
C MET A 185 -3.59 1.19 -10.22
N GLY A 186 -3.38 1.39 -11.52
CA GLY A 186 -3.46 0.32 -12.52
C GLY A 186 -2.16 -0.48 -12.56
N ARG A 187 -2.29 -1.79 -12.76
CA ARG A 187 -1.20 -2.75 -12.99
C ARG A 187 -1.56 -3.62 -14.18
N THR A 188 -0.74 -3.59 -15.23
CA THR A 188 -0.92 -4.44 -16.44
C THR A 188 0.27 -5.37 -16.54
N GLY A 189 0.05 -6.68 -16.51
CA GLY A 189 1.07 -7.71 -16.52
C GLY A 189 1.91 -7.68 -17.80
N VAL A 190 3.20 -7.97 -17.68
CA VAL A 190 4.13 -8.18 -18.79
C VAL A 190 4.53 -9.66 -18.75
N ASN A 191 4.19 -10.41 -19.79
CA ASN A 191 4.24 -11.88 -19.78
C ASN A 191 5.60 -12.46 -20.17
N ASN A 192 6.52 -11.64 -20.66
CA ASN A 192 7.92 -12.01 -20.93
C ASN A 192 8.80 -10.77 -21.09
N THR A 193 10.09 -10.97 -21.24
CA THR A 193 11.11 -9.89 -21.33
C THR A 193 11.25 -9.28 -22.72
N THR A 194 10.45 -9.69 -23.71
CA THR A 194 10.55 -9.18 -25.08
C THR A 194 9.93 -7.80 -25.23
N GLN A 195 10.50 -6.98 -26.12
CA GLN A 195 9.93 -5.68 -26.46
C GLN A 195 8.51 -5.82 -27.04
N GLU A 196 8.23 -6.89 -27.81
CA GLU A 196 6.92 -7.15 -28.37
C GLU A 196 5.83 -7.30 -27.29
N ASP A 197 6.12 -8.00 -26.20
CA ASP A 197 5.15 -8.17 -25.11
C ASP A 197 4.98 -6.89 -24.29
N LEU A 198 6.06 -6.14 -24.09
CA LEU A 198 6.00 -4.82 -23.45
C LEU A 198 5.13 -3.87 -24.27
N ASP A 199 5.29 -3.85 -25.60
CA ASP A 199 4.49 -3.03 -26.50
C ASP A 199 2.99 -3.43 -26.46
N LYS A 200 2.68 -4.74 -26.35
CA LYS A 200 1.30 -5.21 -26.12
C LYS A 200 0.72 -4.69 -24.81
N ALA A 201 1.48 -4.73 -23.73
CA ALA A 201 1.03 -4.20 -22.44
C ALA A 201 0.81 -2.68 -22.51
N CYS A 202 1.69 -1.92 -23.15
CA CYS A 202 1.51 -0.49 -23.41
C CYS A 202 0.25 -0.20 -24.24
N ALA A 203 0.02 -0.95 -25.32
CA ALA A 203 -1.17 -0.80 -26.18
C ALA A 203 -2.48 -1.09 -25.44
N ILE A 204 -2.48 -1.93 -24.41
CA ILE A 204 -3.62 -2.12 -23.52
C ILE A 204 -3.84 -0.90 -22.65
N GLN A 205 -2.77 -0.37 -22.02
CA GLN A 205 -2.86 0.81 -21.16
C GLN A 205 -3.37 2.05 -21.92
N GLU A 206 -2.93 2.24 -23.16
CA GLU A 206 -3.35 3.36 -24.03
C GLU A 206 -4.86 3.37 -24.31
N GLN A 207 -5.56 2.27 -24.09
CA GLN A 207 -7.01 2.13 -24.22
C GLN A 207 -7.77 2.37 -22.91
N TYR A 208 -7.08 2.60 -21.79
CA TYR A 208 -7.74 3.00 -20.55
C TYR A 208 -8.16 4.46 -20.65
N LEU A 209 -9.47 4.72 -20.58
CA LEU A 209 -10.01 6.07 -20.68
C LEU A 209 -10.74 6.46 -19.40
N LEU A 210 -10.64 7.73 -19.05
CA LEU A 210 -11.38 8.37 -17.96
C LEU A 210 -12.22 9.50 -18.55
N THR A 211 -13.53 9.31 -18.58
CA THR A 211 -14.48 10.24 -19.19
C THR A 211 -15.40 10.81 -18.11
N PRO A 212 -15.43 12.14 -17.89
CA PRO A 212 -16.47 12.76 -17.06
C PRO A 212 -17.86 12.31 -17.53
N LEU A 213 -18.77 12.01 -16.60
CA LEU A 213 -20.08 11.50 -16.95
C LEU A 213 -20.87 12.48 -17.81
N SER A 214 -20.67 13.77 -17.60
CA SER A 214 -21.27 14.82 -18.43
C SER A 214 -20.82 14.83 -19.90
N ASP A 215 -19.65 14.28 -20.19
CA ASP A 215 -19.10 14.17 -21.56
C ASP A 215 -19.51 12.87 -22.26
N TRP A 216 -19.97 11.86 -21.48
CA TRP A 216 -20.35 10.54 -22.00
C TRP A 216 -21.49 10.63 -23.05
N PRO A 217 -21.45 9.89 -24.18
CA PRO A 217 -20.45 8.87 -24.57
C PRO A 217 -19.32 9.41 -25.48
N ASN A 218 -19.09 10.71 -25.48
CA ASN A 218 -18.07 11.32 -26.34
C ASN A 218 -16.66 11.04 -25.82
N THR A 219 -15.66 11.26 -26.66
CA THR A 219 -14.25 11.24 -26.24
C THR A 219 -14.03 12.33 -25.19
N PRO A 220 -13.35 12.02 -24.06
CA PRO A 220 -13.12 12.98 -23.02
C PRO A 220 -12.32 14.19 -23.56
N SER A 221 -12.75 15.39 -23.19
CA SER A 221 -12.00 16.60 -23.45
C SER A 221 -10.68 16.57 -22.65
N PRO A 222 -9.57 17.11 -23.19
CA PRO A 222 -8.34 17.26 -22.44
C PRO A 222 -8.60 18.01 -21.13
N GLN A 223 -8.24 17.38 -20.00
CA GLN A 223 -8.48 17.99 -18.70
C GLN A 223 -7.54 19.19 -18.50
N PRO A 224 -8.05 20.31 -17.98
CA PRO A 224 -7.21 21.48 -17.76
C PRO A 224 -6.16 21.18 -16.70
N THR A 225 -4.96 21.69 -16.95
CA THR A 225 -3.89 21.64 -15.97
C THR A 225 -4.26 22.46 -14.74
N GLN A 226 -4.39 21.85 -13.58
CA GLN A 226 -4.73 22.56 -12.36
C GLN A 226 -3.48 23.10 -11.67
N VAL A 227 -3.51 24.41 -11.36
CA VAL A 227 -2.58 24.99 -10.40
C VAL A 227 -3.15 24.72 -9.00
N MET A 228 -2.79 23.59 -8.42
CA MET A 228 -3.15 23.30 -7.03
C MET A 228 -2.19 24.07 -6.12
N ALA A 229 -2.73 24.77 -5.11
CA ALA A 229 -1.90 25.32 -4.06
C ALA A 229 -1.15 24.17 -3.36
N PRO A 230 0.16 24.31 -3.10
CA PRO A 230 0.86 23.29 -2.36
C PRO A 230 0.13 23.08 -1.05
N TYR A 231 -0.13 21.83 -0.74
CA TYR A 231 -0.37 21.49 0.66
C TYR A 231 0.96 21.78 1.34
N GLY A 232 1.05 22.77 2.17
CA GLY A 232 2.29 23.34 2.67
C GLY A 232 3.15 22.39 3.45
N VAL A 233 3.37 21.12 2.98
CA VAL A 233 4.04 20.24 3.88
C VAL A 233 4.59 18.94 3.36
N ASP A 234 5.79 18.84 3.57
CA ASP A 234 6.51 17.70 4.06
C ASP A 234 5.86 17.20 5.39
N TYR A 235 5.37 15.93 5.43
CA TYR A 235 4.82 15.31 6.65
C TYR A 235 5.84 15.26 7.81
N ASN A 236 7.13 15.54 7.53
CA ASN A 236 8.15 15.79 8.53
C ASN A 236 8.04 17.17 9.20
N ASN A 237 7.26 18.10 8.66
CA ASN A 237 7.01 19.40 9.28
C ASN A 237 5.77 19.33 10.18
N THR A 238 5.96 19.24 11.47
CA THR A 238 4.91 19.01 12.45
C THR A 238 3.75 20.02 12.41
N ALA A 239 4.03 21.31 12.26
CA ALA A 239 2.99 22.34 12.21
C ALA A 239 2.18 22.28 10.92
N GLY A 240 2.86 22.08 9.80
CA GLY A 240 2.22 21.97 8.52
C GLY A 240 1.44 20.67 8.35
N ALA A 241 1.88 19.55 8.96
CA ALA A 241 1.17 18.27 8.92
C ALA A 241 -0.28 18.43 9.37
N TRP A 242 -0.52 19.09 10.52
CA TRP A 242 -1.86 19.35 11.02
C TRP A 242 -2.70 20.24 10.11
N LYS A 243 -2.11 21.30 9.55
CA LYS A 243 -2.82 22.19 8.61
C LYS A 243 -3.21 21.44 7.33
N THR A 244 -2.32 20.59 6.83
CA THR A 244 -2.59 19.71 5.68
C THR A 244 -3.69 18.71 6.00
N MET A 245 -3.64 18.07 7.16
CA MET A 245 -4.67 17.12 7.62
C MET A 245 -6.05 17.78 7.65
N ASN A 246 -6.18 18.91 8.33
CA ASN A 246 -7.45 19.64 8.45
C ASN A 246 -8.01 20.04 7.08
N LYS A 247 -7.15 20.59 6.21
CA LYS A 247 -7.52 20.97 4.84
C LYS A 247 -7.96 19.77 4.03
N ALA A 248 -7.17 18.70 4.03
CA ALA A 248 -7.46 17.50 3.26
C ALA A 248 -8.74 16.81 3.74
N MET A 249 -8.99 16.75 5.05
CA MET A 249 -10.24 16.25 5.62
C MET A 249 -11.44 17.15 5.34
N THR A 250 -11.23 18.46 5.16
CA THR A 250 -12.32 19.39 4.78
C THR A 250 -12.74 19.18 3.33
N GLU A 251 -11.76 19.02 2.43
CA GLU A 251 -12.00 18.77 1.02
C GLU A 251 -12.49 17.35 0.73
N ASN A 252 -12.06 16.41 1.56
CA ASN A 252 -12.40 14.99 1.48
C ASN A 252 -12.84 14.49 2.86
N PRO A 253 -14.05 14.85 3.32
CA PRO A 253 -14.50 14.47 4.65
C PRO A 253 -14.41 12.97 4.88
N PRO A 254 -13.97 12.55 6.08
CA PRO A 254 -13.98 11.13 6.45
C PRO A 254 -15.38 10.53 6.29
N GLY A 255 -15.52 9.60 5.34
CA GLY A 255 -16.74 8.82 5.19
C GLY A 255 -16.82 7.74 6.25
N LEU A 256 -18.03 7.41 6.67
CA LEU A 256 -18.27 6.40 7.70
C LEU A 256 -18.43 5.01 7.06
N PRO A 257 -17.53 4.05 7.31
CA PRO A 257 -17.88 2.66 7.10
C PRO A 257 -19.03 2.28 8.05
N PRO A 258 -19.95 1.41 7.64
CA PRO A 258 -20.99 0.92 8.52
C PRO A 258 -20.39 0.32 9.81
N GLY A 259 -20.91 0.74 10.96
CA GLY A 259 -20.54 0.16 12.25
C GLY A 259 -19.43 0.88 13.03
N ILE A 260 -18.74 1.88 12.45
CA ILE A 260 -17.73 2.67 13.17
C ILE A 260 -18.28 4.03 13.54
N ASN A 261 -18.24 4.38 14.83
CA ASN A 261 -18.66 5.70 15.31
C ASN A 261 -17.52 6.74 15.14
N GLN A 262 -17.12 7.01 13.90
CA GLN A 262 -16.08 7.99 13.57
C GLN A 262 -16.52 9.44 13.94
N GLU A 263 -17.81 9.73 13.92
CA GLU A 263 -18.31 11.06 14.26
C GLU A 263 -17.94 11.46 15.69
N GLN A 264 -18.06 10.56 16.64
CA GLN A 264 -17.70 10.81 18.04
C GLN A 264 -16.18 11.03 18.17
N MET A 265 -15.39 10.25 17.47
CA MET A 265 -13.93 10.39 17.46
C MET A 265 -13.51 11.72 16.84
N LEU A 266 -14.10 12.14 15.72
CA LEU A 266 -13.83 13.44 15.10
C LEU A 266 -14.25 14.61 15.99
N LYS A 267 -15.38 14.50 16.71
CA LYS A 267 -15.78 15.50 17.74
C LYS A 267 -14.75 15.59 18.86
N LEU A 268 -14.17 14.46 19.27
CA LEU A 268 -13.11 14.46 20.28
C LEU A 268 -11.86 15.14 19.74
N PHE A 269 -11.41 14.84 18.53
CA PHE A 269 -10.27 15.49 17.90
C PHE A 269 -10.49 17.01 17.67
N ALA A 270 -11.72 17.41 17.40
CA ALA A 270 -12.08 18.82 17.24
C ALA A 270 -11.81 19.65 18.52
N THR A 271 -11.81 19.04 19.72
CA THR A 271 -11.47 19.75 20.99
C THR A 271 -10.03 20.24 21.03
N ILE A 272 -9.15 19.67 20.18
CA ILE A 272 -7.75 20.09 20.03
C ILE A 272 -7.51 20.72 18.63
N GLY A 273 -8.57 21.12 17.92
CA GLY A 273 -8.47 21.80 16.62
C GLY A 273 -8.14 20.90 15.42
N ILE A 274 -8.41 19.60 15.50
CA ILE A 274 -8.11 18.63 14.44
C ILE A 274 -9.39 18.04 13.84
N GLY A 275 -9.46 18.01 12.51
CA GLY A 275 -10.56 17.45 11.74
C GLY A 275 -11.08 18.37 10.63
N PRO A 276 -12.19 17.99 9.96
CA PRO A 276 -12.82 18.82 8.94
C PRO A 276 -13.23 20.18 9.49
N ASN A 277 -12.93 21.25 8.77
CA ASN A 277 -13.25 22.64 9.14
C ASN A 277 -12.65 23.10 10.49
N GLN A 278 -11.61 22.41 10.99
CA GLN A 278 -10.90 22.83 12.19
C GLN A 278 -9.69 23.71 11.85
N SER A 279 -9.28 24.55 12.83
CA SER A 279 -8.11 25.42 12.73
C SER A 279 -7.25 25.33 13.97
N LEU A 280 -5.93 25.33 13.77
CA LEU A 280 -4.96 25.45 14.85
C LEU A 280 -4.79 26.89 15.35
N ASP A 281 -5.21 27.86 14.55
CA ASP A 281 -4.98 29.27 14.86
C ASP A 281 -5.84 29.72 16.06
N ASP A 282 -6.95 29.03 16.31
CA ASP A 282 -7.84 29.25 17.46
C ASP A 282 -7.41 28.50 18.73
N GLN A 283 -6.35 27.68 18.69
CA GLN A 283 -5.90 26.86 19.80
C GLN A 283 -4.89 27.62 20.68
N SER A 284 -4.83 27.27 21.97
CA SER A 284 -3.87 27.79 22.92
C SER A 284 -2.41 27.45 22.52
N ASN A 285 -1.45 28.15 23.05
CA ASN A 285 -0.02 27.81 22.85
C ASN A 285 0.30 26.41 23.42
N ALA A 286 -0.31 26.04 24.54
CA ALA A 286 -0.15 24.75 25.18
C ALA A 286 -0.70 23.62 24.27
N THR A 287 -1.91 23.77 23.77
CA THR A 287 -2.48 22.80 22.79
C THR A 287 -1.58 22.65 21.56
N ARG A 288 -1.09 23.75 21.00
CA ARG A 288 -0.16 23.69 19.85
C ARG A 288 1.16 23.00 20.16
N ALA A 289 1.72 23.21 21.36
CA ALA A 289 2.93 22.53 21.81
C ALA A 289 2.72 21.01 21.94
N GLY A 290 1.60 20.60 22.55
CA GLY A 290 1.20 19.19 22.63
C GLY A 290 1.04 18.53 21.26
N LEU A 291 0.38 19.19 20.32
CA LEU A 291 0.22 18.72 18.94
C LEU A 291 1.55 18.63 18.19
N GLN A 292 2.49 19.55 18.40
CA GLN A 292 3.83 19.48 17.80
C GLN A 292 4.59 18.23 18.25
N ARG A 293 4.54 17.91 19.55
CA ARG A 293 5.11 16.67 20.10
C ARG A 293 4.40 15.45 19.51
N ALA A 294 3.06 15.45 19.46
CA ALA A 294 2.25 14.37 18.96
C ALA A 294 2.54 14.03 17.50
N ALA A 295 2.71 15.03 16.62
CA ALA A 295 3.05 14.77 15.21
C ALA A 295 4.43 14.10 15.06
N LYS A 296 5.44 14.58 15.83
CA LYS A 296 6.78 13.99 15.81
C LYS A 296 6.78 12.53 16.29
N ASP A 297 6.16 12.28 17.44
CA ASP A 297 6.17 10.96 18.04
C ASP A 297 5.21 10.00 17.30
N GLY A 298 4.09 10.50 16.78
CA GLY A 298 3.18 9.77 15.92
C GLY A 298 3.85 9.28 14.64
N LEU A 299 4.61 10.15 13.95
CA LEU A 299 5.38 9.74 12.78
C LEU A 299 6.44 8.69 13.13
N SER A 300 7.19 8.90 14.21
CA SER A 300 8.19 7.92 14.68
C SER A 300 7.55 6.57 15.00
N MET A 301 6.36 6.58 15.61
CA MET A 301 5.58 5.37 15.88
C MET A 301 5.20 4.67 14.58
N LEU A 302 4.63 5.37 13.60
CA LEU A 302 4.26 4.80 12.31
C LEU A 302 5.47 4.20 11.59
N GLN A 303 6.61 4.89 11.57
CA GLN A 303 7.85 4.38 10.97
C GLN A 303 8.32 3.05 11.60
N LYS A 304 8.22 2.92 12.93
CA LYS A 304 8.52 1.65 13.61
C LYS A 304 7.51 0.55 13.29
N MET A 305 6.26 0.91 13.08
CA MET A 305 5.17 -0.04 12.77
C MET A 305 5.21 -0.57 11.33
N THR A 306 5.98 0.04 10.42
CA THR A 306 6.16 -0.49 9.06
C THR A 306 6.86 -1.84 9.02
N LYS A 307 7.53 -2.23 10.11
CA LYS A 307 8.24 -3.50 10.25
C LYS A 307 7.57 -4.37 11.31
N GLY A 308 7.51 -5.68 11.05
CA GLY A 308 7.11 -6.67 12.07
C GLY A 308 5.61 -6.81 12.35
N ARG A 309 4.72 -6.22 11.55
CA ARG A 309 3.29 -6.52 11.61
C ARG A 309 2.93 -7.65 10.64
N GLY A 310 2.23 -8.65 11.15
CA GLY A 310 1.75 -9.78 10.37
C GLY A 310 2.16 -11.12 10.96
N LYS A 311 1.79 -12.19 10.26
CA LYS A 311 2.07 -13.57 10.68
C LYS A 311 3.39 -14.03 10.04
N THR A 312 4.34 -14.50 10.86
CA THR A 312 5.60 -15.08 10.35
C THR A 312 5.50 -16.59 10.24
N VAL A 313 5.87 -17.12 9.06
CA VAL A 313 5.91 -18.55 8.74
C VAL A 313 7.20 -18.85 8.00
N ASN A 314 8.02 -19.77 8.51
CA ASN A 314 9.31 -20.14 7.90
C ASN A 314 10.27 -18.96 7.61
N GLY A 315 10.25 -17.91 8.45
CA GLY A 315 11.02 -16.69 8.28
C GLY A 315 10.34 -15.62 7.40
N TRP A 316 9.31 -16.00 6.64
CA TRP A 316 8.52 -15.09 5.82
C TRP A 316 7.40 -14.43 6.64
N THR A 317 7.20 -13.14 6.44
CA THR A 317 6.15 -12.37 7.11
C THR A 317 5.02 -12.02 6.14
N TYR A 318 3.83 -12.53 6.41
CA TYR A 318 2.59 -12.15 5.75
C TYR A 318 2.14 -10.76 6.22
N PRO A 319 1.49 -9.96 5.36
CA PRO A 319 0.81 -8.75 5.82
C PRO A 319 -0.41 -9.10 6.69
N PRO A 320 -0.94 -8.15 7.47
CA PRO A 320 -2.26 -8.31 8.11
C PRO A 320 -3.35 -8.66 7.10
N THR A 321 -4.34 -9.46 7.51
CA THR A 321 -5.41 -9.96 6.62
C THR A 321 -6.40 -8.91 6.19
N ASP A 322 -6.42 -7.75 6.83
CA ASP A 322 -7.27 -6.59 6.54
C ASP A 322 -6.54 -5.49 5.75
N ILE A 323 -5.29 -5.73 5.34
CA ILE A 323 -4.53 -4.78 4.52
C ILE A 323 -5.32 -4.40 3.26
N GLY A 324 -5.21 -3.16 2.83
CA GLY A 324 -6.03 -2.58 1.76
C GLY A 324 -7.33 -1.96 2.27
N ARG A 325 -7.92 -2.48 3.36
CA ARG A 325 -9.15 -1.97 3.98
C ARG A 325 -9.09 -1.87 5.49
N ALA A 326 -7.91 -1.73 6.05
CA ALA A 326 -7.69 -1.74 7.50
C ALA A 326 -8.49 -0.67 8.26
N GLY A 327 -8.69 0.51 7.65
CA GLY A 327 -9.52 1.56 8.23
C GLY A 327 -10.99 1.18 8.38
N GLN A 328 -11.52 0.30 7.51
CA GLN A 328 -12.89 -0.22 7.62
C GLN A 328 -13.06 -1.15 8.81
N HIS A 329 -11.97 -1.72 9.31
CA HIS A 329 -11.91 -2.58 10.49
C HIS A 329 -11.40 -1.85 11.74
N SER A 330 -11.27 -0.53 11.70
CA SER A 330 -10.71 0.31 12.77
C SER A 330 -9.23 0.06 13.08
N ASP A 331 -8.51 -0.66 12.25
CA ASP A 331 -7.04 -0.78 12.33
C ASP A 331 -6.36 0.41 11.65
N PHE A 332 -6.48 1.58 12.29
CA PHE A 332 -5.92 2.83 11.75
C PHE A 332 -4.40 2.85 11.72
N ILE A 333 -3.74 2.03 12.55
CA ILE A 333 -2.27 1.90 12.56
C ILE A 333 -1.81 1.19 11.28
N THR A 334 -2.42 0.06 10.92
CA THR A 334 -2.12 -0.63 9.65
C THR A 334 -2.40 0.26 8.46
N ARG A 335 -3.53 0.98 8.46
CA ARG A 335 -3.88 1.93 7.40
C ARG A 335 -2.82 3.03 7.24
N ALA A 336 -2.38 3.64 8.32
CA ALA A 336 -1.38 4.71 8.29
C ALA A 336 0.04 4.21 7.99
N ALA A 337 0.47 3.12 8.65
CA ALA A 337 1.84 2.63 8.53
C ALA A 337 2.07 1.80 7.26
N LEU A 338 1.16 0.88 6.92
CA LEU A 338 1.36 -0.06 5.81
C LEU A 338 0.70 0.37 4.50
N GLN A 339 -0.53 0.93 4.54
CA GLN A 339 -1.23 1.34 3.33
C GLN A 339 -0.84 2.74 2.84
N SER A 340 -0.21 3.58 3.71
CA SER A 340 0.27 4.91 3.34
C SER A 340 1.80 4.98 3.36
N LEU A 341 2.44 4.89 4.54
CA LEU A 341 3.86 5.21 4.71
C LEU A 341 4.81 4.18 4.08
N ALA A 342 4.54 2.87 4.25
CA ALA A 342 5.43 1.80 3.76
C ALA A 342 5.10 1.35 2.34
N GLY A 343 3.87 1.53 1.90
CA GLY A 343 3.43 1.12 0.56
C GLY A 343 2.33 2.02 0.07
N ILE A 344 2.52 2.63 -1.09
CA ILE A 344 1.45 3.37 -1.76
C ILE A 344 0.47 2.33 -2.30
N CYS A 345 -0.79 2.36 -1.85
CA CYS A 345 -1.86 1.50 -2.38
C CYS A 345 -1.54 0.01 -2.21
N ALA A 346 -1.62 -0.47 -0.98
CA ALA A 346 -1.56 -1.91 -0.73
C ALA A 346 -2.85 -2.58 -1.23
N ASN A 347 -2.71 -3.58 -2.09
CA ASN A 347 -3.86 -4.34 -2.58
C ASN A 347 -4.61 -5.04 -1.44
N ASP A 348 -5.91 -5.24 -1.64
CA ASP A 348 -6.67 -6.21 -0.84
C ASP A 348 -6.04 -7.61 -0.99
N PRO A 349 -6.02 -8.44 0.06
CA PRO A 349 -5.43 -9.77 -0.03
C PRO A 349 -6.04 -10.68 -1.11
N ALA A 350 -7.30 -10.43 -1.49
CA ALA A 350 -7.93 -11.13 -2.60
C ALA A 350 -7.34 -10.77 -3.98
N GLU A 351 -6.74 -9.57 -4.13
CA GLU A 351 -6.10 -9.13 -5.36
C GLU A 351 -4.64 -9.53 -5.41
N ALA A 352 -3.88 -9.22 -4.34
CA ALA A 352 -2.49 -9.63 -4.24
C ALA A 352 -2.01 -9.66 -2.78
N VAL A 353 -1.16 -10.63 -2.46
CA VAL A 353 -0.49 -10.73 -1.16
C VAL A 353 1.02 -10.58 -1.35
N TYR A 354 1.65 -9.78 -0.50
CA TYR A 354 3.08 -9.51 -0.50
C TYR A 354 3.71 -10.05 0.77
N ILE A 355 4.51 -11.12 0.64
CA ILE A 355 5.14 -11.83 1.77
C ILE A 355 6.63 -11.52 1.70
N ASN A 356 7.22 -11.05 2.79
CA ASN A 356 8.64 -10.66 2.81
C ASN A 356 9.47 -11.55 3.71
N VAL A 357 10.78 -11.66 3.40
CA VAL A 357 11.76 -12.35 4.22
C VAL A 357 13.08 -11.60 4.24
N PHE A 358 13.64 -11.41 5.44
CA PHE A 358 14.88 -10.69 5.68
C PHE A 358 16.01 -11.59 6.19
N THR A 359 15.70 -12.82 6.58
CA THR A 359 16.63 -13.74 7.23
C THR A 359 16.57 -15.11 6.57
N ASP A 360 17.63 -15.88 6.73
CA ASP A 360 17.68 -17.28 6.36
C ASP A 360 16.98 -18.21 7.38
N ASN A 361 17.12 -19.52 7.19
CA ASN A 361 16.55 -20.56 8.05
C ASN A 361 17.15 -20.60 9.48
N GLU A 362 18.26 -19.89 9.72
CA GLU A 362 18.90 -19.75 11.03
C GLU A 362 18.62 -18.40 11.69
N ASN A 363 17.74 -17.58 11.08
CA ASN A 363 17.41 -16.20 11.47
C ASN A 363 18.59 -15.23 11.34
N ILE A 364 19.54 -15.50 10.44
CA ILE A 364 20.64 -14.61 10.13
C ILE A 364 20.23 -13.73 8.94
N THR A 365 20.52 -12.43 9.00
CA THR A 365 20.19 -11.48 7.92
C THR A 365 20.80 -11.91 6.59
N LEU A 366 20.02 -11.78 5.51
CA LEU A 366 20.48 -12.09 4.16
C LEU A 366 21.48 -11.03 3.70
N THR A 367 22.67 -11.49 3.26
CA THR A 367 23.75 -10.62 2.78
C THR A 367 24.36 -11.14 1.47
N GLY A 368 24.97 -10.26 0.70
CA GLY A 368 25.64 -10.64 -0.54
C GLY A 368 26.89 -11.51 -0.37
N GLN A 369 27.40 -11.69 0.85
CA GLN A 369 28.56 -12.55 1.14
C GLN A 369 28.24 -14.04 1.09
N SER A 370 26.98 -14.39 1.30
CA SER A 370 26.53 -15.78 1.39
C SER A 370 25.73 -16.17 0.16
N SER A 371 25.70 -17.47 -0.12
CA SER A 371 24.79 -18.05 -1.09
C SER A 371 23.60 -18.74 -0.41
N TYR A 372 22.46 -18.73 -1.09
CA TYR A 372 21.22 -19.29 -0.55
C TYR A 372 20.44 -20.04 -1.61
N THR A 373 19.57 -20.93 -1.16
CA THR A 373 18.57 -21.60 -1.99
C THR A 373 17.18 -21.34 -1.48
N LEU A 374 16.25 -21.14 -2.42
CA LEU A 374 14.80 -21.17 -2.20
C LEU A 374 14.22 -22.25 -3.09
N THR A 375 13.76 -23.36 -2.52
CA THR A 375 13.28 -24.51 -3.28
C THR A 375 11.79 -24.74 -3.07
N PHE A 376 11.03 -24.68 -4.17
CA PHE A 376 9.64 -25.08 -4.25
C PHE A 376 9.57 -26.52 -4.75
N LYS A 377 9.14 -27.47 -3.91
CA LYS A 377 8.87 -28.83 -4.34
C LYS A 377 7.54 -28.91 -5.08
N VAL A 378 7.31 -30.02 -5.76
CA VAL A 378 6.00 -30.28 -6.37
C VAL A 378 4.89 -30.19 -5.32
N GLY A 379 3.85 -29.40 -5.60
CA GLY A 379 2.75 -29.14 -4.67
C GLY A 379 3.02 -28.08 -3.59
N GLU A 380 4.22 -27.50 -3.52
CA GLU A 380 4.58 -26.43 -2.57
C GLU A 380 4.57 -25.03 -3.22
N PHE A 381 4.28 -24.92 -4.51
CA PHE A 381 4.18 -23.63 -5.18
C PHE A 381 3.06 -22.77 -4.59
N PRO A 382 3.20 -21.43 -4.62
CA PRO A 382 2.14 -20.55 -4.16
C PRO A 382 0.83 -20.83 -4.92
N PRO A 383 -0.30 -21.12 -4.25
CA PRO A 383 -1.59 -21.35 -4.90
C PRO A 383 -2.25 -20.04 -5.32
N PHE A 384 -2.68 -19.97 -6.57
CA PHE A 384 -3.35 -18.82 -7.18
C PHE A 384 -4.33 -19.24 -8.30
N ASP A 385 -5.26 -18.36 -8.66
CA ASP A 385 -6.27 -18.63 -9.71
C ASP A 385 -5.69 -18.37 -11.11
N THR A 386 -5.27 -19.43 -11.78
CA THR A 386 -4.73 -19.38 -13.14
C THR A 386 -5.79 -18.99 -14.17
N THR A 387 -7.08 -19.24 -13.90
CA THR A 387 -8.18 -18.93 -14.83
C THR A 387 -8.41 -17.43 -14.96
N LYS A 388 -7.91 -16.65 -14.00
CA LYS A 388 -7.95 -15.20 -13.96
C LYS A 388 -6.59 -14.56 -14.19
N HIS A 389 -5.65 -15.30 -14.78
CA HIS A 389 -4.27 -14.84 -15.02
C HIS A 389 -3.51 -14.46 -13.75
N GLY A 390 -3.84 -15.08 -12.62
CA GLY A 390 -3.04 -14.97 -11.40
C GLY A 390 -1.63 -15.51 -11.63
N PHE A 391 -0.68 -15.06 -10.81
CA PHE A 391 0.72 -15.49 -10.88
C PHE A 391 1.44 -15.19 -9.56
N TRP A 392 2.67 -15.69 -9.42
CA TRP A 392 3.57 -15.30 -8.35
C TRP A 392 4.91 -14.81 -8.89
N SER A 393 5.60 -14.00 -8.10
CA SER A 393 6.98 -13.58 -8.37
C SER A 393 7.78 -13.47 -7.08
N VAL A 394 9.09 -13.76 -7.17
CA VAL A 394 10.08 -13.49 -6.13
C VAL A 394 10.98 -12.38 -6.62
N THR A 395 10.96 -11.22 -5.95
CA THR A 395 11.76 -10.05 -6.31
C THR A 395 12.71 -9.70 -5.18
N MET A 396 13.95 -9.33 -5.52
CA MET A 396 14.98 -8.93 -4.57
C MET A 396 15.11 -7.41 -4.47
N TYR A 397 15.32 -6.92 -3.24
CA TYR A 397 15.53 -5.51 -2.93
C TYR A 397 16.68 -5.33 -1.94
N ASN A 398 17.37 -4.20 -2.06
CA ASN A 398 18.38 -3.79 -1.08
C ASN A 398 17.75 -3.23 0.21
N SER A 399 18.58 -2.92 1.21
CA SER A 399 18.16 -2.35 2.50
C SER A 399 17.43 -1.01 2.41
N THR A 400 17.51 -0.30 1.28
CA THR A 400 16.81 0.95 1.01
C THR A 400 15.53 0.77 0.17
N TYR A 401 15.04 -0.46 0.05
CA TYR A 401 13.80 -0.82 -0.67
C TYR A 401 13.81 -0.52 -2.17
N ASN A 402 15.00 -0.53 -2.79
CA ASN A 402 15.20 -0.36 -4.22
C ASN A 402 15.69 -1.66 -4.87
N LEU A 403 15.44 -1.80 -6.18
CA LEU A 403 16.04 -2.86 -6.99
C LEU A 403 17.57 -2.71 -6.99
N ILE A 404 18.30 -3.83 -7.04
CA ILE A 404 19.75 -3.86 -6.90
C ILE A 404 20.42 -3.41 -8.20
N PRO A 405 21.24 -2.34 -8.20
CA PRO A 405 21.94 -1.90 -9.39
C PRO A 405 22.89 -2.97 -9.93
N GLY A 406 22.92 -3.12 -11.26
CA GLY A 406 23.85 -4.05 -11.94
C GLY A 406 23.40 -5.50 -11.90
N SER A 407 22.27 -5.84 -11.30
CA SER A 407 21.73 -7.19 -11.36
C SER A 407 21.26 -7.55 -12.77
N SER A 408 21.51 -8.77 -13.20
CA SER A 408 21.06 -9.31 -14.48
C SER A 408 19.58 -9.69 -14.48
N SER A 409 19.00 -9.96 -13.31
CA SER A 409 17.58 -10.26 -13.08
C SER A 409 17.15 -9.70 -11.75
N TYR A 410 15.98 -9.08 -11.70
CA TYR A 410 15.39 -8.53 -10.46
C TYR A 410 14.30 -9.41 -9.88
N SER A 411 13.70 -10.26 -10.72
CA SER A 411 12.53 -11.07 -10.38
C SER A 411 12.56 -12.41 -11.09
N ILE A 412 12.07 -13.43 -10.42
CA ILE A 412 11.71 -14.72 -11.00
C ILE A 412 10.22 -14.91 -10.79
N ASN A 413 9.47 -15.17 -11.87
CA ASN A 413 8.02 -15.25 -11.81
C ASN A 413 7.46 -16.49 -12.52
N SER A 414 6.19 -16.80 -12.23
CA SER A 414 5.56 -18.06 -12.66
C SER A 414 5.07 -18.05 -14.10
N TYR A 415 5.08 -16.93 -14.81
CA TYR A 415 4.55 -16.89 -16.17
C TYR A 415 5.58 -16.57 -17.26
N TYR A 416 6.78 -16.10 -16.93
CA TYR A 416 7.81 -15.94 -17.92
C TYR A 416 8.27 -17.30 -18.47
N PRO A 417 8.32 -17.46 -19.81
CA PRO A 417 8.66 -18.75 -20.42
C PRO A 417 10.00 -19.32 -19.96
N GLU A 418 10.98 -18.46 -19.71
CA GLU A 418 12.32 -18.85 -19.24
C GLU A 418 12.31 -19.49 -17.85
N TYR A 419 11.25 -19.25 -17.04
CA TYR A 419 11.14 -19.81 -15.68
C TYR A 419 10.13 -20.97 -15.58
N GLN A 420 9.75 -21.59 -16.70
CA GLN A 420 8.79 -22.71 -16.70
C GLN A 420 9.44 -24.09 -16.53
N GLY A 421 10.77 -24.20 -16.68
CA GLY A 421 11.49 -25.45 -16.47
C GLY A 421 11.31 -25.97 -15.03
N ARG A 422 11.31 -27.29 -14.91
CA ARG A 422 11.22 -27.99 -13.61
C ARG A 422 12.28 -29.08 -13.57
N ASP A 423 12.71 -29.46 -12.35
CA ASP A 423 13.56 -30.62 -12.14
C ASP A 423 12.78 -31.92 -12.45
N SER A 424 13.47 -33.05 -12.41
CA SER A 424 12.89 -34.37 -12.69
C SER A 424 11.77 -34.80 -11.72
N LEU A 425 11.61 -34.10 -10.60
CA LEU A 425 10.55 -34.30 -9.59
C LEU A 425 9.42 -33.28 -9.71
N GLY A 426 9.51 -32.34 -10.64
CA GLY A 426 8.53 -31.25 -10.84
C GLY A 426 8.74 -30.05 -9.92
N GLY A 427 9.88 -29.94 -9.25
CA GLY A 427 10.26 -28.83 -8.38
C GLY A 427 10.97 -27.69 -9.13
N MET A 428 11.27 -26.63 -8.40
CA MET A 428 12.01 -25.46 -8.87
C MET A 428 12.90 -24.94 -7.75
N THR A 429 14.14 -24.61 -8.07
CA THR A 429 15.09 -24.00 -7.13
C THR A 429 15.56 -22.65 -7.62
N ILE A 430 15.48 -21.63 -6.77
CA ILE A 430 16.09 -20.31 -6.99
C ILE A 430 17.42 -20.29 -6.24
N LEU A 431 18.53 -20.17 -6.99
CA LEU A 431 19.87 -19.98 -6.47
C LEU A 431 20.10 -18.49 -6.29
N ILE A 432 20.40 -18.06 -5.07
CA ILE A 432 20.56 -16.66 -4.69
C ILE A 432 22.02 -16.46 -4.29
N GLN A 433 22.79 -15.81 -5.16
CA GLN A 433 24.20 -15.53 -4.95
C GLN A 433 24.69 -14.42 -5.88
N SER A 434 25.82 -13.80 -5.54
CA SER A 434 26.34 -12.64 -6.28
C SER A 434 26.91 -13.03 -7.65
N GLU A 435 27.56 -14.16 -7.75
CA GLU A 435 28.18 -14.66 -9.00
C GLU A 435 27.28 -15.68 -9.69
N GLN A 436 27.27 -15.63 -11.02
CA GLN A 436 26.51 -16.62 -11.80
C GLN A 436 27.13 -18.01 -11.60
N PRO A 437 26.31 -19.04 -11.26
CA PRO A 437 26.79 -20.40 -11.22
C PRO A 437 27.38 -20.85 -12.56
N GLU A 438 28.46 -21.62 -12.53
CA GLU A 438 29.07 -22.20 -13.78
C GLU A 438 28.06 -23.10 -14.51
N GLU A 439 27.27 -23.85 -13.77
CA GLU A 439 26.18 -24.69 -14.28
C GLU A 439 24.92 -24.46 -13.45
N LEU A 440 23.78 -24.39 -14.14
CA LEU A 440 22.45 -24.35 -13.51
C LEU A 440 21.85 -25.75 -13.61
N PRO A 441 21.60 -26.44 -12.48
CA PRO A 441 20.85 -27.69 -12.48
C PRO A 441 19.49 -27.54 -13.16
N GLU A 442 18.96 -28.63 -13.70
CA GLU A 442 17.62 -28.65 -14.30
C GLU A 442 16.57 -28.13 -13.29
N GLY A 443 15.68 -27.25 -13.72
CA GLY A 443 14.68 -26.61 -12.87
C GLY A 443 15.24 -25.57 -11.89
N SER A 444 16.49 -25.15 -12.07
CA SER A 444 17.11 -24.11 -11.23
C SER A 444 17.27 -22.80 -11.99
N TYR A 445 17.13 -21.70 -11.25
CA TYR A 445 17.24 -20.33 -11.77
C TYR A 445 18.10 -19.48 -10.85
N TRP A 446 18.89 -18.60 -11.42
CA TRP A 446 19.74 -17.71 -10.68
C TRP A 446 19.08 -16.34 -10.47
N LEU A 447 19.01 -15.90 -9.20
CA LEU A 447 18.63 -14.56 -8.81
C LEU A 447 19.85 -13.88 -8.18
N GLN A 448 20.39 -12.88 -8.88
CA GLN A 448 21.65 -12.25 -8.50
C GLN A 448 21.51 -11.41 -7.24
N SER A 449 22.23 -11.76 -6.17
CA SER A 449 22.35 -10.95 -4.97
C SER A 449 23.40 -9.83 -5.14
N PRO A 450 23.43 -8.83 -4.22
CA PRO A 450 24.52 -7.85 -4.20
C PRO A 450 25.89 -8.52 -4.10
N SER A 451 26.93 -7.85 -4.56
CA SER A 451 28.31 -8.35 -4.43
C SER A 451 28.90 -8.02 -3.06
N GLY A 452 29.14 -9.00 -2.30
CA GLY A 452 30.08 -9.38 -1.28
C GLY A 452 30.62 -8.41 -0.25
N THR A 453 29.85 -7.48 0.36
CA THR A 453 30.23 -6.91 1.66
C THR A 453 29.18 -7.23 2.73
N ASP A 454 29.57 -7.26 4.01
CA ASP A 454 28.63 -7.49 5.13
C ASP A 454 27.51 -6.43 5.19
N ASP A 455 27.77 -5.24 4.65
CA ASP A 455 26.82 -4.14 4.59
C ASP A 455 25.82 -4.28 3.44
N ASP A 456 26.05 -5.19 2.47
CA ASP A 456 25.18 -5.45 1.33
C ASP A 456 24.01 -6.36 1.70
N THR A 457 23.21 -5.93 2.65
CA THR A 457 21.99 -6.64 3.06
C THR A 457 20.90 -6.51 2.02
N PHE A 458 20.14 -7.59 1.84
CA PHE A 458 19.00 -7.64 0.96
C PHE A 458 17.82 -8.37 1.60
N PHE A 459 16.69 -8.30 0.95
CA PHE A 459 15.50 -9.07 1.33
C PHE A 459 14.70 -9.45 0.08
N LEU A 460 13.77 -10.38 0.24
CA LEU A 460 12.91 -10.83 -0.84
C LEU A 460 11.45 -10.48 -0.57
N PHE A 461 10.75 -10.10 -1.63
CA PHE A 461 9.28 -10.18 -1.68
C PHE A 461 8.84 -11.34 -2.55
N LEU A 462 8.00 -12.20 -1.98
CA LEU A 462 7.17 -13.12 -2.72
C LEU A 462 5.79 -12.46 -2.88
N ARG A 463 5.44 -12.15 -4.12
CA ARG A 463 4.13 -11.60 -4.51
C ARG A 463 3.28 -12.71 -5.08
N VAL A 464 2.03 -12.81 -4.65
CA VAL A 464 1.06 -13.75 -5.23
C VAL A 464 -0.17 -12.94 -5.64
N TYR A 465 -0.45 -12.93 -6.93
CA TYR A 465 -1.58 -12.22 -7.53
C TYR A 465 -2.75 -13.17 -7.71
N ILE A 466 -3.94 -12.72 -7.31
CA ILE A 466 -5.17 -13.51 -7.24
C ILE A 466 -4.94 -14.82 -6.47
N PRO A 467 -4.40 -14.72 -5.23
CA PRO A 467 -4.06 -15.87 -4.43
C PRO A 467 -5.31 -16.63 -3.98
N GLU A 468 -5.15 -17.94 -3.77
CA GLU A 468 -6.18 -18.75 -3.13
C GLU A 468 -6.37 -18.39 -1.65
N PRO A 469 -7.50 -18.80 -1.02
CA PRO A 469 -7.81 -18.49 0.38
C PRO A 469 -6.76 -18.96 1.41
N SER A 470 -5.97 -19.97 1.07
CA SER A 470 -4.86 -20.45 1.91
C SER A 470 -3.74 -19.40 2.07
N ILE A 471 -3.64 -18.45 1.14
CA ILE A 471 -2.72 -17.31 1.22
C ILE A 471 -3.46 -16.05 1.68
N SER A 472 -4.59 -15.72 1.02
CA SER A 472 -5.26 -14.43 1.19
C SER A 472 -6.11 -14.32 2.47
N VAL A 473 -6.62 -15.45 2.99
CA VAL A 473 -7.57 -15.45 4.11
C VAL A 473 -6.98 -16.13 5.35
N THR A 474 -6.62 -17.40 5.23
CA THR A 474 -6.18 -18.19 6.38
C THR A 474 -4.68 -18.09 6.67
N GLN A 475 -3.90 -17.65 5.67
CA GLN A 475 -2.44 -17.62 5.72
C GLN A 475 -1.87 -18.95 6.23
N SER A 476 -2.43 -20.06 5.72
CA SER A 476 -2.07 -21.42 6.08
C SER A 476 -1.08 -22.05 5.09
N TRP A 477 -0.89 -21.46 3.92
CA TRP A 477 0.17 -21.87 3.02
C TRP A 477 1.53 -21.47 3.61
N GLU A 478 2.49 -22.41 3.58
CA GLU A 478 3.81 -22.22 4.17
C GLU A 478 4.85 -21.99 3.06
N PRO A 479 5.39 -20.76 2.92
CA PRO A 479 6.49 -20.52 1.99
C PRO A 479 7.71 -21.37 2.37
N PRO A 480 8.48 -21.88 1.38
CA PRO A 480 9.73 -22.58 1.66
C PRO A 480 10.74 -21.67 2.38
N LYS A 481 11.58 -22.28 3.23
CA LYS A 481 12.65 -21.54 3.92
C LYS A 481 13.73 -21.09 2.93
N ILE A 482 14.35 -19.97 3.21
CA ILE A 482 15.61 -19.57 2.58
C ILE A 482 16.74 -20.33 3.30
N VAL A 483 17.43 -21.18 2.59
CA VAL A 483 18.50 -22.02 3.17
C VAL A 483 19.85 -21.46 2.76
N ARG A 484 20.71 -21.18 3.75
CA ARG A 484 22.10 -20.78 3.52
C ARG A 484 22.92 -22.00 3.06
N ASN A 485 23.73 -21.82 2.01
CA ASN A 485 24.53 -22.91 1.44
C ASN A 485 25.99 -22.88 1.86
N ASP A 486 26.43 -21.85 2.60
CA ASP A 486 27.80 -21.75 3.04
C ASP A 486 28.12 -22.90 3.99
N THR A 487 28.95 -23.83 3.55
CA THR A 487 29.60 -24.79 4.46
C THR A 487 30.52 -23.97 5.37
N ALA A 488 30.30 -24.06 6.68
CA ALA A 488 31.24 -23.54 7.64
C ALA A 488 32.66 -23.99 7.25
N GLN A 489 33.53 -23.03 6.90
CA GLN A 489 34.97 -23.26 6.74
C GLN A 489 35.60 -23.52 8.09
#